data_aa02ebe086f4e82032237fe8c5b923ff
#
_entry.id   aa02ebe086f4e82032237fe8c5b923ff
#
_cell.length_a   1.000
_cell.length_b   1.000
_cell.length_c   1.000
_cell.angle_alpha   90.00
_cell.angle_beta   90.00
_cell.angle_gamma   90.00
#
_symmetry.space_group_name_H-M   'P 1'
#
loop_
_entity.id
_entity.type
_entity.pdbx_description
1 polymer ?
#
loop_
_entity_poly.entity_id
_entity_poly.type
_entity_poly.pdbx_seq_one_letter_code
_entity_poly.pdbx_strand_id
1 'polypeptide(L)'
;LDIVEFFAFIENSFGIQLDEEKFAEISNLKSLSEYINEKATKIESGEVDWKKIIDAAPPVEEKNRWATRVLRPLFDLTIKLYFRLKRVDRDKLSDKPQIFVSNHQSFIDSLVLGSLLPAGILYNTIFLAIDWYFKKGILKLLVSHGNVVLIDINKNIRKSVEEIAANVKAGKNVLIFPEGARTKDGKVAEFKKVFAIIAKELNVDVQCLGIKGAFEAYSRYMKFPKPKKIEVAVLEKFSPEGSYDEITQKAEKIIREYVEN
;
A
#
# COMPACT_ATOMS: atom_id res chain seq x y z
N LEU A 1 -9.70 -15.16 10.18
CA LEU A 1 -10.09 -14.14 9.18
C LEU A 1 -9.31 -12.88 9.46
N ASP A 2 -8.62 -12.35 8.45
CA ASP A 2 -8.03 -11.00 8.51
C ASP A 2 -9.19 -10.00 8.68
N ILE A 3 -8.96 -8.92 9.43
CA ILE A 3 -9.97 -7.87 9.65
C ILE A 3 -10.49 -7.28 8.34
N VAL A 4 -9.65 -7.26 7.33
CA VAL A 4 -9.96 -6.84 5.95
C VAL A 4 -10.98 -7.78 5.30
N GLU A 5 -10.75 -9.09 5.38
CA GLU A 5 -11.68 -10.10 4.86
C GLU A 5 -13.01 -10.07 5.62
N PHE A 6 -12.96 -9.85 6.94
CA PHE A 6 -14.14 -9.78 7.78
C PHE A 6 -15.03 -8.59 7.42
N PHE A 7 -14.45 -7.40 7.24
CA PHE A 7 -15.20 -6.21 6.82
C PHE A 7 -15.80 -6.39 5.42
N ALA A 8 -15.00 -6.86 4.48
CA ALA A 8 -15.47 -7.10 3.12
C ALA A 8 -16.58 -8.17 3.09
N PHE A 9 -16.48 -9.21 3.93
CA PHE A 9 -17.54 -10.21 4.09
C PHE A 9 -18.85 -9.60 4.59
N ILE A 10 -18.80 -8.77 5.65
CA ILE A 10 -20.00 -8.11 6.18
C ILE A 10 -20.60 -7.17 5.14
N GLU A 11 -19.80 -6.30 4.54
CA GLU A 11 -20.28 -5.35 3.52
C GLU A 11 -20.92 -6.05 2.33
N ASN A 12 -20.31 -7.14 1.85
CA ASN A 12 -20.83 -7.88 0.71
C ASN A 12 -22.06 -8.70 1.07
N SER A 13 -22.06 -9.39 2.23
CA SER A 13 -23.15 -10.28 2.65
C SER A 13 -24.43 -9.52 3.04
N PHE A 14 -24.28 -8.33 3.62
CA PHE A 14 -25.42 -7.58 4.15
C PHE A 14 -25.71 -6.30 3.35
N GLY A 15 -24.91 -5.97 2.34
CA GLY A 15 -25.10 -4.78 1.48
C GLY A 15 -24.97 -3.47 2.24
N ILE A 16 -24.16 -3.43 3.30
CA ILE A 16 -23.92 -2.26 4.14
C ILE A 16 -22.52 -1.68 3.88
N GLN A 17 -22.35 -0.38 4.17
CA GLN A 17 -21.02 0.20 4.34
C GLN A 17 -20.72 0.31 5.83
N LEU A 18 -19.65 -0.30 6.27
CA LEU A 18 -19.22 -0.26 7.66
C LEU A 18 -18.59 1.10 7.97
N ASP A 19 -19.09 1.72 9.04
CA ASP A 19 -18.50 2.91 9.64
C ASP A 19 -17.54 2.47 10.76
N GLU A 20 -16.25 2.69 10.56
CA GLU A 20 -15.23 2.24 11.52
C GLU A 20 -15.38 2.87 12.90
N GLU A 21 -15.76 4.15 12.98
CA GLU A 21 -15.94 4.81 14.27
C GLU A 21 -17.04 4.12 15.07
N LYS A 22 -18.16 3.78 14.42
CA LYS A 22 -19.24 3.03 15.04
C LYS A 22 -18.90 1.56 15.28
N PHE A 23 -18.12 0.95 14.36
CA PHE A 23 -17.68 -0.43 14.53
C PHE A 23 -16.69 -0.59 15.69
N ALA A 24 -15.84 0.40 15.93
CA ALA A 24 -14.92 0.42 17.09
C ALA A 24 -15.67 0.45 18.45
N GLU A 25 -16.91 0.93 18.47
CA GLU A 25 -17.77 0.92 19.66
C GLU A 25 -18.45 -0.45 19.90
N ILE A 26 -18.43 -1.33 18.89
CA ILE A 26 -19.05 -2.66 18.96
C ILE A 26 -18.15 -3.60 19.77
N SER A 27 -18.53 -3.87 21.01
CA SER A 27 -17.74 -4.64 21.95
C SER A 27 -18.07 -6.14 21.98
N ASN A 28 -19.16 -6.58 21.33
CA ASN A 28 -19.61 -7.97 21.35
C ASN A 28 -20.46 -8.33 20.12
N LEU A 29 -20.67 -9.65 19.92
CA LEU A 29 -21.43 -10.18 18.78
C LEU A 29 -22.90 -9.74 18.75
N LYS A 30 -23.51 -9.42 19.88
CA LYS A 30 -24.90 -8.98 19.95
C LYS A 30 -25.04 -7.58 19.36
N SER A 31 -24.21 -6.63 19.80
CA SER A 31 -24.19 -5.26 19.25
C SER A 31 -23.78 -5.22 17.77
N LEU A 32 -22.93 -6.15 17.33
CA LEU A 32 -22.63 -6.32 15.92
C LEU A 32 -23.86 -6.79 15.13
N SER A 33 -24.58 -7.78 15.64
CA SER A 33 -25.81 -8.28 15.01
C SER A 33 -26.89 -7.21 14.94
N GLU A 34 -27.07 -6.41 15.99
CA GLU A 34 -28.01 -5.29 16.00
C GLU A 34 -27.63 -4.21 14.98
N TYR A 35 -26.36 -3.85 14.89
CA TYR A 35 -25.84 -2.92 13.88
C TYR A 35 -26.06 -3.40 12.44
N ILE A 36 -25.79 -4.69 12.18
CA ILE A 36 -26.02 -5.31 10.88
C ILE A 36 -27.51 -5.31 10.55
N ASN A 37 -28.37 -5.76 11.47
CA ASN A 37 -29.82 -5.82 11.26
C ASN A 37 -30.46 -4.45 11.00
N GLU A 38 -29.96 -3.40 11.63
CA GLU A 38 -30.45 -2.03 11.39
C GLU A 38 -30.12 -1.52 10.00
N LYS A 39 -28.97 -1.93 9.45
CA LYS A 39 -28.44 -1.38 8.19
C LYS A 39 -28.46 -2.31 6.99
N ALA A 40 -28.74 -3.60 7.21
CA ALA A 40 -28.72 -4.58 6.14
C ALA A 40 -29.74 -4.27 5.04
N THR A 41 -29.29 -4.13 3.80
CA THR A 41 -30.13 -3.96 2.62
C THR A 41 -30.37 -5.28 1.88
N LYS A 42 -29.54 -6.27 2.15
CA LYS A 42 -29.66 -7.64 1.65
C LYS A 42 -29.05 -8.63 2.63
N ILE A 43 -29.39 -9.89 2.53
CA ILE A 43 -28.75 -10.99 3.25
C ILE A 43 -28.34 -12.02 2.21
N GLU A 44 -27.05 -12.06 1.87
CA GLU A 44 -26.45 -13.07 1.02
C GLU A 44 -25.31 -13.74 1.80
N SER A 45 -25.40 -15.06 2.00
CA SER A 45 -24.30 -15.83 2.57
C SER A 45 -23.37 -16.28 1.45
N GLY A 46 -22.14 -15.78 1.44
CA GLY A 46 -21.14 -16.18 0.44
C GLY A 46 -19.76 -15.61 0.75
N GLU A 47 -18.75 -16.22 0.18
CA GLU A 47 -17.40 -15.65 0.16
C GLU A 47 -17.38 -14.34 -0.63
N VAL A 48 -16.48 -13.42 -0.25
CA VAL A 48 -16.31 -12.14 -0.95
C VAL A 48 -15.81 -12.42 -2.37
N ASP A 49 -16.61 -12.05 -3.36
CA ASP A 49 -16.23 -12.14 -4.77
C ASP A 49 -15.31 -10.94 -5.13
N TRP A 50 -14.03 -11.11 -4.80
CA TRP A 50 -13.00 -10.11 -5.10
C TRP A 50 -12.90 -9.81 -6.58
N LYS A 51 -13.08 -10.82 -7.43
CA LYS A 51 -13.05 -10.66 -8.88
C LYS A 51 -14.12 -9.69 -9.35
N LYS A 52 -15.34 -9.84 -8.86
CA LYS A 52 -16.45 -8.95 -9.20
C LYS A 52 -16.18 -7.50 -8.75
N ILE A 53 -15.61 -7.31 -7.55
CA ILE A 53 -15.24 -5.99 -7.04
C ILE A 53 -14.15 -5.37 -7.92
N ILE A 54 -13.11 -6.12 -8.25
CA ILE A 54 -12.00 -5.68 -9.09
C ILE A 54 -12.47 -5.39 -10.52
N ASP A 55 -13.35 -6.22 -11.08
CA ASP A 55 -13.88 -6.03 -12.44
C ASP A 55 -14.76 -4.77 -12.54
N ALA A 56 -15.46 -4.42 -11.49
CA ALA A 56 -16.28 -3.20 -11.38
C ALA A 56 -15.46 -1.92 -11.20
N ALA A 57 -14.12 -2.00 -11.02
CA ALA A 57 -13.26 -0.84 -10.80
C ALA A 57 -13.40 0.18 -11.95
N PRO A 58 -13.68 1.46 -11.67
CA PRO A 58 -13.86 2.47 -12.69
C PRO A 58 -12.53 2.79 -13.41
N PRO A 59 -12.57 3.30 -14.66
CA PRO A 59 -11.36 3.74 -15.35
C PRO A 59 -10.71 4.90 -14.59
N VAL A 60 -9.37 4.92 -14.58
CA VAL A 60 -8.59 5.98 -13.94
C VAL A 60 -8.54 7.21 -14.82
N GLU A 61 -8.85 8.39 -14.27
CA GLU A 61 -8.59 9.65 -14.95
C GLU A 61 -7.08 9.90 -15.07
N GLU A 62 -6.60 10.20 -16.26
CA GLU A 62 -5.21 10.59 -16.47
C GLU A 62 -4.95 11.98 -15.87
N LYS A 63 -4.14 12.02 -14.81
CA LYS A 63 -3.68 13.27 -14.20
C LYS A 63 -2.34 13.68 -14.79
N ASN A 64 -2.18 14.98 -15.03
CA ASN A 64 -0.84 15.52 -15.36
C ASN A 64 0.04 15.51 -14.10
N ARG A 65 0.95 14.55 -14.05
CA ARG A 65 1.80 14.27 -12.87
C ARG A 65 3.15 15.01 -12.94
N TRP A 66 3.13 16.27 -13.34
CA TRP A 66 4.33 17.09 -13.49
C TRP A 66 5.09 17.31 -12.17
N ALA A 67 4.37 17.36 -11.03
CA ALA A 67 4.99 17.63 -9.73
C ALA A 67 6.03 16.58 -9.34
N THR A 68 5.76 15.29 -9.57
CA THR A 68 6.75 14.23 -9.34
C THR A 68 8.00 14.43 -10.19
N ARG A 69 7.84 14.84 -11.46
CA ARG A 69 8.97 15.05 -12.39
C ARG A 69 9.87 16.21 -11.95
N VAL A 70 9.25 17.31 -11.53
CA VAL A 70 9.96 18.53 -11.11
C VAL A 70 10.62 18.35 -9.73
N LEU A 71 9.92 17.74 -8.78
CA LEU A 71 10.41 17.62 -7.41
C LEU A 71 11.40 16.47 -7.20
N ARG A 72 11.38 15.47 -8.06
CA ARG A 72 12.25 14.29 -7.95
C ARG A 72 13.73 14.62 -7.79
N PRO A 73 14.38 15.42 -8.64
CA PRO A 73 15.82 15.66 -8.54
C PRO A 73 16.21 16.31 -7.20
N LEU A 74 15.35 17.19 -6.67
CA LEU A 74 15.55 17.80 -5.36
C LEU A 74 15.46 16.78 -4.24
N PHE A 75 14.43 15.92 -4.25
CA PHE A 75 14.29 14.86 -3.27
C PHE A 75 15.41 13.82 -3.36
N ASP A 76 15.77 13.39 -4.57
CA ASP A 76 16.87 12.45 -4.80
C ASP A 76 18.19 12.96 -4.22
N LEU A 77 18.52 14.22 -4.48
CA LEU A 77 19.73 14.84 -3.98
C LEU A 77 19.72 14.92 -2.44
N THR A 78 18.61 15.42 -1.88
CA THR A 78 18.45 15.56 -0.42
C THR A 78 18.56 14.21 0.29
N ILE A 79 17.84 13.19 -0.20
CA ILE A 79 17.83 11.85 0.40
C ILE A 79 19.21 11.21 0.27
N LYS A 80 19.83 11.31 -0.90
CA LYS A 80 21.17 10.75 -1.16
C LYS A 80 22.23 11.35 -0.21
N LEU A 81 22.24 12.66 -0.05
CA LEU A 81 23.24 13.34 0.77
C LEU A 81 22.94 13.21 2.26
N TYR A 82 21.71 13.53 2.68
CA TYR A 82 21.36 13.57 4.09
C TYR A 82 21.33 12.20 4.76
N PHE A 83 20.73 11.20 4.07
CA PHE A 83 20.62 9.83 4.60
C PHE A 83 21.70 8.88 4.07
N ARG A 84 22.66 9.36 3.28
CA ARG A 84 23.70 8.52 2.68
C ARG A 84 23.09 7.27 2.03
N LEU A 85 22.02 7.50 1.22
CA LEU A 85 21.19 6.45 0.66
C LEU A 85 22.01 5.48 -0.20
N LYS A 86 21.95 4.19 0.13
CA LYS A 86 22.47 3.08 -0.68
C LYS A 86 21.31 2.40 -1.42
N ARG A 87 21.45 2.22 -2.72
CA ARG A 87 20.51 1.52 -3.59
C ARG A 87 21.13 0.20 -4.02
N VAL A 88 20.41 -0.90 -3.83
CA VAL A 88 20.90 -2.27 -4.08
C VAL A 88 20.03 -2.93 -5.14
N ASP A 89 20.65 -3.63 -6.07
CA ASP A 89 20.03 -4.48 -7.09
C ASP A 89 18.98 -3.77 -7.97
N ARG A 90 19.19 -2.49 -8.24
CA ARG A 90 18.28 -1.65 -9.02
C ARG A 90 18.09 -2.13 -10.47
N ASP A 91 19.06 -2.84 -11.00
CA ASP A 91 19.08 -3.45 -12.33
C ASP A 91 18.09 -4.63 -12.47
N LYS A 92 17.65 -5.20 -11.35
CA LYS A 92 16.63 -6.26 -11.33
C LYS A 92 15.20 -5.76 -11.58
N LEU A 93 14.96 -4.43 -11.62
CA LEU A 93 13.64 -3.88 -11.88
C LEU A 93 13.21 -4.10 -13.32
N SER A 94 11.94 -4.48 -13.49
CA SER A 94 11.30 -4.69 -14.78
C SER A 94 10.40 -3.50 -15.15
N ASP A 95 10.31 -3.17 -16.43
CA ASP A 95 9.41 -2.12 -16.94
C ASP A 95 7.95 -2.59 -17.08
N LYS A 96 7.69 -3.90 -16.89
CA LYS A 96 6.32 -4.43 -16.90
C LYS A 96 5.54 -3.94 -15.68
N PRO A 97 4.23 -3.70 -15.81
CA PRO A 97 3.36 -3.38 -14.68
C PRO A 97 3.47 -4.43 -13.58
N GLN A 98 3.60 -3.97 -12.33
CA GLN A 98 3.80 -4.84 -11.17
C GLN A 98 3.31 -4.18 -9.90
N ILE A 99 3.02 -4.98 -8.89
CA ILE A 99 2.72 -4.49 -7.54
C ILE A 99 4.01 -4.51 -6.73
N PHE A 100 4.48 -3.33 -6.34
CA PHE A 100 5.59 -3.18 -5.41
C PHE A 100 5.08 -3.35 -3.98
N VAL A 101 5.76 -4.20 -3.22
CA VAL A 101 5.46 -4.47 -1.81
C VAL A 101 6.69 -4.21 -0.98
N SER A 102 6.57 -3.44 0.12
CA SER A 102 7.69 -3.09 0.98
C SER A 102 7.30 -3.02 2.45
N ASN A 103 8.26 -3.17 3.34
CA ASN A 103 8.11 -2.85 4.76
C ASN A 103 7.94 -1.34 4.99
N HIS A 104 7.31 -0.96 6.11
CA HIS A 104 6.95 0.42 6.42
C HIS A 104 7.56 0.90 7.74
N GLN A 105 8.68 1.61 7.67
CA GLN A 105 9.45 2.05 8.84
C GLN A 105 9.26 3.53 9.20
N SER A 106 9.00 4.38 8.19
CA SER A 106 9.19 5.81 8.32
C SER A 106 8.23 6.65 7.47
N PHE A 107 8.10 7.93 7.79
CA PHE A 107 7.43 8.90 6.92
C PHE A 107 8.10 9.11 5.56
N ILE A 108 9.41 8.80 5.46
CA ILE A 108 10.19 9.02 4.24
C ILE A 108 10.28 7.77 3.35
N ASP A 109 9.62 6.65 3.71
CA ASP A 109 9.73 5.39 2.97
C ASP A 109 9.35 5.54 1.50
N SER A 110 8.23 6.20 1.21
CA SER A 110 7.81 6.45 -0.17
C SER A 110 8.83 7.29 -0.96
N LEU A 111 9.53 8.22 -0.30
CA LEU A 111 10.56 9.04 -0.95
C LEU A 111 11.83 8.24 -1.22
N VAL A 112 12.27 7.42 -0.26
CA VAL A 112 13.50 6.60 -0.44
C VAL A 112 13.26 5.49 -1.46
N LEU A 113 12.07 4.87 -1.50
CA LEU A 113 11.69 3.92 -2.54
C LEU A 113 11.51 4.61 -3.90
N GLY A 114 10.91 5.80 -3.95
CA GLY A 114 10.84 6.59 -5.17
C GLY A 114 12.21 6.91 -5.75
N SER A 115 13.20 7.13 -4.89
CA SER A 115 14.60 7.33 -5.26
C SER A 115 15.28 6.04 -5.76
N LEU A 116 14.84 4.86 -5.33
CA LEU A 116 15.29 3.57 -5.85
C LEU A 116 14.84 3.36 -7.30
N LEU A 117 13.61 3.75 -7.64
CA LEU A 117 13.00 3.47 -8.94
C LEU A 117 13.63 4.32 -10.06
N PRO A 118 13.95 3.75 -11.24
CA PRO A 118 14.28 4.51 -12.45
C PRO A 118 13.15 5.47 -12.84
N ALA A 119 13.45 6.53 -13.61
CA ALA A 119 12.48 7.56 -13.97
C ALA A 119 11.23 7.00 -14.66
N GLY A 120 11.42 6.12 -15.66
CA GLY A 120 10.31 5.50 -16.38
C GLY A 120 9.37 4.72 -15.47
N ILE A 121 9.94 3.91 -14.57
CA ILE A 121 9.16 3.12 -13.60
C ILE A 121 8.50 4.05 -12.58
N LEU A 122 9.24 4.99 -11.98
CA LEU A 122 8.69 5.92 -10.98
C LEU A 122 7.49 6.71 -11.50
N TYR A 123 7.61 7.27 -12.72
CA TYR A 123 6.53 8.09 -13.29
C TYR A 123 5.28 7.27 -13.61
N ASN A 124 5.42 5.96 -13.73
CA ASN A 124 4.32 5.02 -13.90
C ASN A 124 3.91 4.31 -12.59
N THR A 125 4.48 4.69 -11.43
CA THR A 125 4.19 4.09 -10.13
C THR A 125 3.29 4.99 -9.30
N ILE A 126 2.21 4.42 -8.76
CA ILE A 126 1.28 5.07 -7.83
C ILE A 126 1.70 4.73 -6.40
N PHE A 127 1.80 5.75 -5.56
CA PHE A 127 2.04 5.63 -4.13
C PHE A 127 0.72 5.80 -3.38
N LEU A 128 0.34 4.81 -2.59
CA LEU A 128 -0.87 4.86 -1.80
C LEU A 128 -0.61 5.62 -0.49
N ALA A 129 -1.52 6.51 -0.14
CA ALA A 129 -1.41 7.31 1.07
C ALA A 129 -2.76 7.49 1.77
N ILE A 130 -2.74 7.70 3.08
CA ILE A 130 -3.93 8.01 3.87
C ILE A 130 -4.18 9.51 3.87
N ASP A 131 -5.43 9.93 3.69
CA ASP A 131 -5.88 11.33 3.46
C ASP A 131 -5.41 12.34 4.52
N TRP A 132 -5.39 11.95 5.78
CA TRP A 132 -5.10 12.84 6.90
C TRP A 132 -3.80 13.67 6.74
N TYR A 133 -2.72 13.09 6.18
CA TYR A 133 -1.42 13.75 6.07
C TYR A 133 -1.29 14.71 4.88
N PHE A 134 -2.18 14.61 3.89
CA PHE A 134 -2.02 15.25 2.58
C PHE A 134 -2.89 16.49 2.36
N LYS A 135 -3.38 17.11 3.45
CA LYS A 135 -4.33 18.23 3.35
C LYS A 135 -3.70 19.57 3.00
N LYS A 136 -2.36 19.75 3.21
CA LYS A 136 -1.68 21.05 3.07
C LYS A 136 -0.29 20.96 2.43
N GLY A 137 0.19 22.08 1.87
CA GLY A 137 1.56 22.25 1.40
C GLY A 137 1.95 21.39 0.22
N ILE A 138 3.23 21.03 0.18
CA ILE A 138 3.83 20.22 -0.90
C ILE A 138 3.21 18.83 -1.00
N LEU A 139 2.72 18.26 0.10
CA LEU A 139 2.05 16.96 0.10
C LEU A 139 0.72 17.02 -0.66
N LYS A 140 -0.05 18.12 -0.53
CA LYS A 140 -1.26 18.36 -1.32
C LYS A 140 -0.92 18.43 -2.83
N LEU A 141 0.19 19.08 -3.17
CA LEU A 141 0.66 19.14 -4.56
C LEU A 141 0.97 17.76 -5.14
N LEU A 142 1.58 16.86 -4.34
CA LEU A 142 1.88 15.48 -4.74
C LEU A 142 0.61 14.64 -4.98
N VAL A 143 -0.48 14.89 -4.25
CA VAL A 143 -1.78 14.25 -4.49
C VAL A 143 -2.43 14.80 -5.75
N SER A 144 -2.42 16.12 -5.93
CA SER A 144 -3.12 16.77 -7.05
C SER A 144 -2.39 16.58 -8.39
N HIS A 145 -1.06 16.66 -8.37
CA HIS A 145 -0.21 16.69 -9.58
C HIS A 145 1.00 15.75 -9.52
N GLY A 146 1.00 14.82 -8.56
CA GLY A 146 2.02 13.79 -8.40
C GLY A 146 1.44 12.39 -8.56
N ASN A 147 2.23 11.41 -8.13
CA ASN A 147 1.90 9.99 -8.24
C ASN A 147 1.28 9.44 -6.94
N VAL A 148 0.63 10.28 -6.12
CA VAL A 148 0.00 9.86 -4.87
C VAL A 148 -1.51 9.72 -5.07
N VAL A 149 -2.04 8.59 -4.65
CA VAL A 149 -3.48 8.31 -4.60
C VAL A 149 -3.87 8.10 -3.16
N LEU A 150 -4.91 8.82 -2.74
CA LEU A 150 -5.43 8.71 -1.38
C LEU A 150 -6.38 7.53 -1.28
N ILE A 151 -6.12 6.65 -0.35
CA ILE A 151 -6.98 5.53 0.00
C ILE A 151 -7.26 5.52 1.49
N ASP A 152 -8.39 4.96 1.87
CA ASP A 152 -8.72 4.70 3.27
C ASP A 152 -9.24 3.27 3.40
N ILE A 153 -8.28 2.33 3.47
CA ILE A 153 -8.58 0.89 3.56
C ILE A 153 -9.44 0.58 4.78
N ASN A 154 -9.28 1.38 5.80
CA ASN A 154 -10.00 1.18 7.04
C ASN A 154 -11.46 1.68 6.96
N LYS A 155 -11.76 2.77 6.26
CA LYS A 155 -13.12 3.31 6.14
C LYS A 155 -13.93 2.71 4.99
N ASN A 156 -13.27 2.29 3.91
CA ASN A 156 -13.96 1.70 2.77
C ASN A 156 -13.00 0.80 1.99
N ILE A 157 -12.95 -0.45 2.42
CA ILE A 157 -12.04 -1.43 1.84
C ILE A 157 -12.37 -1.72 0.37
N ARG A 158 -13.66 -1.85 0.05
CA ARG A 158 -14.12 -2.10 -1.30
C ARG A 158 -13.65 -1.00 -2.25
N LYS A 159 -13.91 0.28 -1.90
CA LYS A 159 -13.49 1.42 -2.71
C LYS A 159 -11.96 1.49 -2.85
N SER A 160 -11.22 1.17 -1.79
CA SER A 160 -9.75 1.13 -1.83
C SER A 160 -9.24 0.04 -2.77
N VAL A 161 -9.84 -1.15 -2.75
CA VAL A 161 -9.52 -2.24 -3.68
C VAL A 161 -9.86 -1.85 -5.12
N GLU A 162 -11.04 -1.27 -5.37
CA GLU A 162 -11.44 -0.76 -6.70
C GLU A 162 -10.45 0.30 -7.21
N GLU A 163 -10.02 1.26 -6.37
CA GLU A 163 -9.07 2.32 -6.74
C GLU A 163 -7.68 1.75 -7.08
N ILE A 164 -7.18 0.81 -6.28
CA ILE A 164 -5.90 0.14 -6.55
C ILE A 164 -6.01 -0.68 -7.85
N ALA A 165 -7.04 -1.48 -7.99
CA ALA A 165 -7.27 -2.32 -9.16
C ALA A 165 -7.41 -1.51 -10.45
N ALA A 166 -8.11 -0.36 -10.39
CA ALA A 166 -8.24 0.57 -11.51
C ALA A 166 -6.88 1.06 -12.01
N ASN A 167 -5.97 1.43 -11.09
CA ASN A 167 -4.63 1.86 -11.46
C ASN A 167 -3.79 0.72 -12.07
N VAL A 168 -3.88 -0.50 -11.52
CA VAL A 168 -3.19 -1.69 -12.07
C VAL A 168 -3.72 -2.02 -13.46
N LYS A 169 -5.05 -2.01 -13.67
CA LYS A 169 -5.69 -2.21 -14.99
C LYS A 169 -5.27 -1.16 -16.02
N ALA A 170 -5.01 0.07 -15.58
CA ALA A 170 -4.48 1.14 -16.43
C ALA A 170 -2.97 0.98 -16.76
N GLY A 171 -2.35 -0.16 -16.43
CA GLY A 171 -0.94 -0.44 -16.68
C GLY A 171 0.03 0.33 -15.76
N LYS A 172 -0.45 0.84 -14.62
CA LYS A 172 0.40 1.49 -13.62
C LYS A 172 0.98 0.47 -12.65
N ASN A 173 2.18 0.74 -12.15
CA ASN A 173 2.66 0.08 -10.94
C ASN A 173 1.96 0.69 -9.73
N VAL A 174 1.74 -0.11 -8.70
CA VAL A 174 1.24 0.38 -7.40
C VAL A 174 2.18 -0.05 -6.30
N LEU A 175 2.59 0.89 -5.44
CA LEU A 175 3.43 0.60 -4.27
C LEU A 175 2.55 0.54 -3.03
N ILE A 176 2.61 -0.60 -2.35
CA ILE A 176 1.81 -0.94 -1.17
C ILE A 176 2.73 -1.27 0.00
N PHE A 177 2.38 -0.73 1.17
CA PHE A 177 2.93 -1.15 2.46
C PHE A 177 1.91 -2.06 3.15
N PRO A 178 2.04 -3.39 3.05
CA PRO A 178 0.98 -4.31 3.48
C PRO A 178 0.81 -4.40 4.99
N GLU A 179 1.75 -3.87 5.78
CA GLU A 179 1.61 -3.71 7.22
C GLU A 179 0.44 -2.78 7.60
N GLY A 180 0.01 -1.91 6.68
CA GLY A 180 -1.08 -0.96 6.89
C GLY A 180 -0.74 0.22 7.81
N ALA A 181 0.38 0.17 8.53
CA ALA A 181 0.87 1.25 9.38
C ALA A 181 2.40 1.17 9.52
N ARG A 182 3.03 2.29 9.84
CA ARG A 182 4.47 2.30 10.15
C ARG A 182 4.76 1.50 11.40
N THR A 183 5.83 0.71 11.37
CA THR A 183 6.28 -0.10 12.50
C THR A 183 6.42 0.71 13.79
N LYS A 184 6.21 0.04 14.92
CA LYS A 184 6.39 0.63 16.27
C LYS A 184 7.78 0.39 16.84
N ASP A 185 8.44 -0.68 16.43
CA ASP A 185 9.69 -1.19 17.02
C ASP A 185 10.82 -1.42 16.00
N GLY A 186 10.58 -1.08 14.73
CA GLY A 186 11.54 -1.27 13.64
C GLY A 186 11.46 -2.62 12.95
N LYS A 187 10.66 -3.57 13.47
CA LYS A 187 10.47 -4.90 12.88
C LYS A 187 9.39 -4.89 11.82
N VAL A 188 9.40 -5.89 10.97
CA VAL A 188 8.36 -6.11 9.95
C VAL A 188 7.11 -6.67 10.64
N ALA A 189 5.98 -5.98 10.54
CA ALA A 189 4.71 -6.47 11.05
C ALA A 189 4.09 -7.50 10.08
N GLU A 190 3.03 -8.15 10.52
CA GLU A 190 2.25 -9.09 9.70
C GLU A 190 1.62 -8.38 8.50
N PHE A 191 1.66 -9.03 7.34
CA PHE A 191 1.17 -8.46 6.09
C PHE A 191 -0.32 -8.73 5.89
N LYS A 192 -1.04 -7.70 5.45
CA LYS A 192 -2.45 -7.78 5.02
C LYS A 192 -2.54 -8.24 3.57
N LYS A 193 -3.58 -8.99 3.24
CA LYS A 193 -3.76 -9.70 1.96
C LYS A 193 -4.15 -8.84 0.76
N VAL A 194 -4.49 -7.56 0.92
CA VAL A 194 -5.04 -6.71 -0.15
C VAL A 194 -4.19 -6.73 -1.42
N PHE A 195 -2.87 -6.63 -1.30
CA PHE A 195 -1.98 -6.68 -2.46
C PHE A 195 -2.00 -8.04 -3.15
N ALA A 196 -2.08 -9.14 -2.38
CA ALA A 196 -2.10 -10.50 -2.89
C ALA A 196 -3.41 -10.79 -3.65
N ILE A 197 -4.54 -10.30 -3.13
CA ILE A 197 -5.85 -10.37 -3.79
C ILE A 197 -5.76 -9.68 -5.16
N ILE A 198 -5.31 -8.44 -5.21
CA ILE A 198 -5.22 -7.66 -6.45
C ILE A 198 -4.22 -8.28 -7.43
N ALA A 199 -3.05 -8.72 -6.94
CA ALA A 199 -2.03 -9.37 -7.76
C ALA A 199 -2.59 -10.62 -8.44
N LYS A 200 -3.26 -11.49 -7.68
CA LYS A 200 -3.81 -12.75 -8.18
C LYS A 200 -4.97 -12.53 -9.15
N GLU A 201 -5.95 -11.71 -8.78
CA GLU A 201 -7.14 -11.50 -9.61
C GLU A 201 -6.80 -10.79 -10.94
N LEU A 202 -5.78 -9.94 -10.97
CA LEU A 202 -5.31 -9.28 -12.18
C LEU A 202 -4.12 -9.98 -12.86
N ASN A 203 -3.63 -11.08 -12.29
CA ASN A 203 -2.45 -11.82 -12.77
C ASN A 203 -1.23 -10.90 -13.01
N VAL A 204 -0.88 -10.09 -12.00
CA VAL A 204 0.22 -9.13 -12.05
C VAL A 204 1.29 -9.51 -11.05
N ASP A 205 2.54 -9.52 -11.49
CA ASP A 205 3.69 -9.89 -10.67
C ASP A 205 3.82 -9.02 -9.41
N VAL A 206 4.31 -9.63 -8.34
CA VAL A 206 4.67 -8.98 -7.09
C VAL A 206 6.18 -8.78 -7.05
N GLN A 207 6.64 -7.55 -6.90
CA GLN A 207 8.04 -7.20 -6.71
C GLN A 207 8.26 -6.76 -5.27
N CYS A 208 9.01 -7.52 -4.51
CA CYS A 208 9.40 -7.16 -3.16
C CYS A 208 10.51 -6.10 -3.17
N LEU A 209 10.38 -5.12 -2.30
CA LEU A 209 11.37 -4.08 -2.03
C LEU A 209 11.66 -4.07 -0.52
N GLY A 210 12.89 -3.76 -0.13
CA GLY A 210 13.29 -3.72 1.27
C GLY A 210 13.87 -2.37 1.68
N ILE A 211 13.57 -1.93 2.90
CA ILE A 211 14.10 -0.71 3.51
C ILE A 211 14.78 -1.07 4.82
N LYS A 212 16.04 -0.63 5.01
CA LYS A 212 16.78 -0.71 6.27
C LYS A 212 17.24 0.68 6.72
N GLY A 213 17.22 0.93 8.02
CA GLY A 213 17.75 2.16 8.64
C GLY A 213 16.80 3.36 8.60
N ALA A 214 15.62 3.24 7.99
CA ALA A 214 14.66 4.34 7.95
C ALA A 214 13.96 4.56 9.30
N PHE A 215 13.81 3.51 10.11
CA PHE A 215 13.29 3.63 11.48
C PHE A 215 14.21 4.47 12.37
N GLU A 216 15.51 4.22 12.33
CA GLU A 216 16.53 4.98 13.08
C GLU A 216 16.74 6.38 12.52
N ALA A 217 16.41 6.59 11.25
CA ALA A 217 16.51 7.89 10.60
C ALA A 217 15.30 8.79 10.92
N TYR A 218 14.07 8.25 10.85
CA TYR A 218 12.86 9.04 11.09
C TYR A 218 11.66 8.19 11.46
N SER A 219 11.67 7.59 12.66
CA SER A 219 10.53 6.81 13.16
C SER A 219 9.30 7.67 13.46
N ARG A 220 8.17 7.02 13.69
CA ARG A 220 6.91 7.68 14.06
C ARG A 220 6.97 8.49 15.36
N TYR A 221 7.99 8.28 16.19
CA TYR A 221 8.20 8.95 17.48
C TYR A 221 9.12 10.17 17.38
N MET A 222 9.75 10.39 16.24
CA MET A 222 10.70 11.49 16.05
C MET A 222 10.02 12.73 15.49
N LYS A 223 10.35 13.89 16.03
CA LYS A 223 9.89 15.18 15.51
C LYS A 223 10.64 15.60 14.25
N PHE A 224 11.93 15.27 14.16
CA PHE A 224 12.80 15.60 13.03
C PHE A 224 13.63 14.40 12.59
N PRO A 225 13.93 14.28 11.28
CA PRO A 225 14.79 13.23 10.80
C PRO A 225 16.23 13.39 11.27
N LYS A 226 16.96 12.28 11.43
CA LYS A 226 18.38 12.22 11.76
C LYS A 226 19.18 11.74 10.56
N PRO A 227 20.42 12.23 10.35
CA PRO A 227 21.26 11.84 9.21
C PRO A 227 21.84 10.42 9.41
N LYS A 228 21.01 9.42 9.34
CA LYS A 228 21.37 8.01 9.40
C LYS A 228 21.49 7.41 7.99
N LYS A 229 22.29 6.37 7.85
CA LYS A 229 22.38 5.61 6.60
C LYS A 229 21.07 4.86 6.37
N ILE A 230 20.52 4.99 5.17
CA ILE A 230 19.37 4.19 4.73
C ILE A 230 19.82 3.32 3.55
N GLU A 231 19.39 2.08 3.54
CA GLU A 231 19.58 1.17 2.43
C GLU A 231 18.21 0.75 1.88
N VAL A 232 18.07 0.79 0.55
CA VAL A 232 16.89 0.31 -0.15
C VAL A 232 17.32 -0.71 -1.20
N ALA A 233 16.60 -1.81 -1.29
CA ALA A 233 16.94 -2.92 -2.18
C ALA A 233 15.75 -3.39 -3.01
N VAL A 234 16.06 -3.82 -4.24
CA VAL A 234 15.14 -4.62 -5.06
C VAL A 234 15.38 -6.08 -4.68
N LEU A 235 14.34 -6.73 -4.16
CA LEU A 235 14.39 -8.12 -3.72
C LEU A 235 13.82 -9.05 -4.80
N GLU A 236 13.31 -10.21 -4.41
CA GLU A 236 12.71 -11.18 -5.32
C GLU A 236 11.43 -10.64 -5.96
N LYS A 237 11.23 -10.97 -7.23
CA LYS A 237 9.98 -10.81 -7.98
C LYS A 237 9.37 -12.19 -8.24
N PHE A 238 8.06 -12.32 -8.08
CA PHE A 238 7.36 -13.58 -8.33
C PHE A 238 5.95 -13.38 -8.90
N SER A 239 5.46 -14.39 -9.61
CA SER A 239 4.09 -14.45 -10.10
C SER A 239 3.13 -14.84 -8.97
N PRO A 240 1.88 -14.34 -8.97
CA PRO A 240 0.92 -14.51 -7.86
C PRO A 240 0.23 -15.88 -7.90
N GLU A 241 1.01 -16.96 -7.85
CA GLU A 241 0.52 -18.34 -7.83
C GLU A 241 0.16 -18.78 -6.40
N GLY A 242 -0.83 -19.69 -6.29
CA GLY A 242 -1.31 -20.21 -5.01
C GLY A 242 -2.48 -19.42 -4.41
N SER A 243 -2.73 -19.59 -3.13
CA SER A 243 -3.75 -18.85 -2.36
C SER A 243 -3.29 -17.43 -2.02
N TYR A 244 -4.21 -16.56 -1.62
CA TYR A 244 -3.86 -15.21 -1.14
C TYR A 244 -2.93 -15.27 0.06
N ASP A 245 -3.11 -16.26 0.94
CA ASP A 245 -2.26 -16.47 2.11
C ASP A 245 -0.83 -16.85 1.70
N GLU A 246 -0.66 -17.77 0.77
CA GLU A 246 0.66 -18.19 0.28
C GLU A 246 1.41 -17.03 -0.37
N ILE A 247 0.74 -16.23 -1.21
CA ILE A 247 1.30 -15.03 -1.83
C ILE A 247 1.74 -14.02 -0.76
N THR A 248 0.89 -13.81 0.25
CA THR A 248 1.14 -12.85 1.34
C THR A 248 2.33 -13.30 2.18
N GLN A 249 2.35 -14.55 2.63
CA GLN A 249 3.43 -15.13 3.43
C GLN A 249 4.76 -15.16 2.67
N LYS A 250 4.74 -15.44 1.36
CA LYS A 250 5.93 -15.41 0.51
C LYS A 250 6.55 -14.01 0.50
N ALA A 251 5.76 -12.98 0.23
CA ALA A 251 6.25 -11.60 0.22
C ALA A 251 6.76 -11.15 1.60
N GLU A 252 6.03 -11.48 2.67
CA GLU A 252 6.44 -11.18 4.04
C GLU A 252 7.76 -11.84 4.39
N LYS A 253 7.92 -13.12 4.10
CA LYS A 253 9.15 -13.88 4.35
C LYS A 253 10.35 -13.24 3.64
N ILE A 254 10.24 -12.94 2.34
CA ILE A 254 11.31 -12.32 1.56
C ILE A 254 11.76 -10.99 2.17
N ILE A 255 10.80 -10.14 2.54
CA ILE A 255 11.09 -8.82 3.08
C ILE A 255 11.64 -8.91 4.50
N ARG A 256 11.08 -9.78 5.34
CA ARG A 256 11.53 -10.02 6.72
C ARG A 256 12.95 -10.55 6.75
N GLU A 257 13.27 -11.54 5.92
CA GLU A 257 14.63 -12.09 5.82
C GLU A 257 15.65 -11.01 5.42
N TYR A 258 15.29 -10.10 4.53
CA TYR A 258 16.17 -8.99 4.19
C TYR A 258 16.30 -7.97 5.33
N VAL A 259 15.20 -7.57 5.97
CA VAL A 259 15.20 -6.46 6.94
C VAL A 259 15.83 -6.86 8.28
N GLU A 260 15.62 -8.10 8.74
CA GLU A 260 15.96 -8.56 10.07
C GLU A 260 17.32 -9.30 10.14
N ASN A 261 17.93 -9.62 8.96
CA ASN A 261 19.31 -10.14 8.84
C ASN A 261 20.28 -9.04 8.35
#